data_2f1836dc9e8f691e8fc74e96e7314a0a
#
_entry.id   2f1836dc9e8f691e8fc74e96e7314a0a
#
_cell.length_a   1.000
_cell.length_b   1.000
_cell.length_c   1.000
_cell.angle_alpha   90.00
_cell.angle_beta   90.00
_cell.angle_gamma   90.00
#
_symmetry.space_group_name_H-M   'P 1'
#
loop_
_entity.id
_entity.type
_entity.pdbx_description
1 polymer ?
#
loop_
_entity_poly.entity_id
_entity_poly.type
_entity_poly.pdbx_seq_one_letter_code
_entity_poly.pdbx_strand_id
1 'polypeptide(L)'
;MPKITHLLALGALFLSGCASYTVTENEVQSYLDDNVQFERTVGIKGIAHANVAFDDVKVGIGRVASDRVNLDANAKAKVQISGQPSREIDMKMSFSAIPYYDKEEGAIFIKQLEMENLDVSPPEIGMFLTKPIVSPVVSLIGELISTRPIYRLDDDDFKQSLLKSAKPELLIKGNKIVIDL
;
A
#
# COMPACT_ATOMS: atom_id res chain seq x y z
N MET A 1 -10.31 -47.21 -47.57
CA MET A 1 -9.32 -46.33 -46.93
C MET A 1 -10.02 -45.01 -46.65
N PRO A 2 -10.48 -44.80 -45.47
CA PRO A 2 -10.43 -43.51 -44.79
C PRO A 2 -10.46 -43.70 -43.27
N LYS A 3 -9.38 -43.44 -42.54
CA LYS A 3 -9.35 -43.51 -41.06
C LYS A 3 -8.34 -42.54 -40.40
N ILE A 4 -8.01 -41.42 -41.02
CA ILE A 4 -7.02 -40.47 -40.45
C ILE A 4 -7.62 -39.12 -40.06
N THR A 5 -8.91 -38.85 -40.29
CA THR A 5 -9.49 -37.54 -40.14
C THR A 5 -10.04 -37.22 -38.72
N HIS A 6 -10.00 -38.15 -37.76
CA HIS A 6 -10.62 -37.98 -36.45
C HIS A 6 -9.64 -37.71 -35.32
N LEU A 7 -8.33 -37.65 -35.58
CA LEU A 7 -7.31 -37.46 -34.52
C LEU A 7 -6.90 -35.99 -34.30
N LEU A 8 -7.32 -35.08 -35.14
CA LEU A 8 -6.94 -33.65 -35.09
C LEU A 8 -7.94 -32.74 -34.31
N ALA A 9 -9.08 -33.26 -33.87
CA ALA A 9 -10.11 -32.47 -33.20
C ALA A 9 -10.02 -32.47 -31.66
N LEU A 10 -9.11 -33.23 -31.05
CA LEU A 10 -9.04 -33.39 -29.59
C LEU A 10 -7.95 -32.52 -28.90
N GLY A 11 -7.18 -31.76 -29.68
CA GLY A 11 -6.06 -30.95 -29.17
C GLY A 11 -6.38 -29.48 -28.78
N ALA A 12 -7.59 -28.99 -29.02
CA ALA A 12 -7.90 -27.56 -28.95
C ALA A 12 -8.63 -27.11 -27.68
N LEU A 13 -8.79 -27.95 -26.66
CA LEU A 13 -9.69 -27.71 -25.54
C LEU A 13 -9.04 -27.32 -24.19
N PHE A 14 -7.73 -27.05 -24.13
CA PHE A 14 -7.04 -26.79 -22.88
C PHE A 14 -6.32 -25.42 -22.79
N LEU A 15 -6.73 -24.41 -23.51
CA LEU A 15 -6.12 -23.07 -23.43
C LEU A 15 -7.06 -22.01 -22.82
N SER A 16 -8.01 -22.37 -21.98
CA SER A 16 -8.66 -21.43 -21.08
C SER A 16 -7.87 -21.33 -19.76
N GLY A 17 -6.61 -20.98 -19.84
CA GLY A 17 -5.84 -20.56 -18.67
C GLY A 17 -6.38 -19.20 -18.24
N CYS A 18 -7.05 -19.11 -17.09
CA CYS A 18 -7.33 -17.84 -16.44
C CYS A 18 -6.01 -17.08 -16.33
N ALA A 19 -5.89 -15.96 -17.03
CA ALA A 19 -4.70 -15.14 -16.95
C ALA A 19 -4.82 -14.33 -15.66
N SER A 20 -4.20 -14.79 -14.59
CA SER A 20 -4.09 -14.06 -13.33
C SER A 20 -2.65 -13.62 -13.12
N TYR A 21 -2.48 -12.44 -12.54
CA TYR A 21 -1.21 -11.91 -12.09
C TYR A 21 -1.19 -11.83 -10.57
N THR A 22 -0.10 -12.25 -9.97
CA THR A 22 0.02 -12.32 -8.50
C THR A 22 1.14 -11.42 -8.03
N VAL A 23 0.83 -10.55 -7.07
CA VAL A 23 1.79 -9.67 -6.41
C VAL A 23 1.96 -10.13 -4.96
N THR A 24 3.20 -10.40 -4.57
CA THR A 24 3.57 -10.87 -3.24
C THR A 24 3.89 -9.71 -2.29
N GLU A 25 3.90 -9.98 -0.99
CA GLU A 25 4.34 -9.00 0.03
C GLU A 25 5.76 -8.48 -0.26
N ASN A 26 6.67 -9.35 -0.68
CA ASN A 26 8.05 -8.97 -0.97
C ASN A 26 8.15 -8.02 -2.16
N GLU A 27 7.34 -8.21 -3.20
CA GLU A 27 7.33 -7.31 -4.35
C GLU A 27 6.77 -5.94 -4.00
N VAL A 28 5.69 -5.89 -3.20
CA VAL A 28 5.15 -4.62 -2.68
C VAL A 28 6.17 -3.95 -1.76
N GLN A 29 6.82 -4.72 -0.86
CA GLN A 29 7.84 -4.19 0.04
C GLN A 29 9.00 -3.57 -0.73
N SER A 30 9.58 -4.31 -1.70
CA SER A 30 10.68 -3.80 -2.53
C SER A 30 10.29 -2.54 -3.29
N TYR A 31 9.06 -2.51 -3.83
CA TYR A 31 8.57 -1.33 -4.53
C TYR A 31 8.47 -0.11 -3.59
N LEU A 32 7.97 -0.29 -2.38
CA LEU A 32 7.87 0.79 -1.40
C LEU A 32 9.25 1.27 -0.93
N ASP A 33 10.16 0.37 -0.67
CA ASP A 33 11.53 0.69 -0.25
C ASP A 33 12.26 1.54 -1.29
N ASP A 34 12.05 1.25 -2.58
CA ASP A 34 12.69 1.95 -3.70
C ASP A 34 12.00 3.29 -4.05
N ASN A 35 10.68 3.39 -3.85
CA ASN A 35 9.90 4.51 -4.39
C ASN A 35 9.29 5.43 -3.34
N VAL A 36 9.32 5.04 -2.05
CA VAL A 36 8.61 5.73 -0.99
C VAL A 36 9.56 6.19 0.11
N GLN A 37 10.09 7.40 -0.05
CA GLN A 37 10.75 8.13 1.03
C GLN A 37 9.80 9.23 1.51
N PHE A 38 9.42 9.17 2.77
CA PHE A 38 8.55 10.18 3.37
C PHE A 38 9.31 11.00 4.41
N GLU A 39 9.65 12.22 4.03
CA GLU A 39 9.97 13.28 4.97
C GLU A 39 9.05 14.47 4.68
N ARG A 40 8.35 14.95 5.70
CA ARG A 40 7.41 16.07 5.57
C ARG A 40 7.50 16.99 6.77
N THR A 41 7.50 18.29 6.47
CA THR A 41 7.30 19.32 7.48
C THR A 41 5.83 19.67 7.51
N VAL A 42 5.20 19.56 8.69
CA VAL A 42 3.81 19.94 8.97
C VAL A 42 3.77 21.09 9.96
N GLY A 43 2.79 21.98 9.83
CA GLY A 43 2.66 23.16 10.69
C GLY A 43 3.24 24.43 10.08
N ILE A 44 3.41 25.47 10.89
CA ILE A 44 3.84 26.81 10.49
C ILE A 44 5.23 27.07 11.07
N LYS A 45 6.23 27.22 10.20
CA LYS A 45 7.60 27.57 10.61
C LYS A 45 7.60 28.87 11.41
N GLY A 46 8.31 28.89 12.56
CA GLY A 46 8.40 30.04 13.44
C GLY A 46 7.27 30.13 14.48
N ILE A 47 6.20 29.34 14.37
CA ILE A 47 5.14 29.24 15.38
C ILE A 47 5.17 27.85 16.01
N ALA A 48 4.76 26.84 15.29
CA ALA A 48 4.83 25.44 15.67
C ALA A 48 4.88 24.58 14.41
N HIS A 49 5.90 23.76 14.29
CA HIS A 49 6.05 22.81 13.18
C HIS A 49 6.71 21.53 13.64
N ALA A 50 6.45 20.47 12.89
CA ALA A 50 7.11 19.17 13.06
C ALA A 50 7.71 18.72 11.74
N ASN A 51 8.93 18.22 11.78
CA ASN A 51 9.52 17.47 10.70
C ASN A 51 9.32 15.98 11.01
N VAL A 52 8.57 15.28 10.15
CA VAL A 52 8.24 13.88 10.31
C VAL A 52 8.95 13.09 9.23
N ALA A 53 9.76 12.13 9.64
CA ALA A 53 10.44 11.18 8.78
C ALA A 53 9.96 9.76 9.10
N PHE A 54 9.64 8.99 8.07
CA PHE A 54 9.34 7.56 8.21
C PHE A 54 10.63 6.78 7.96
N ASP A 55 11.04 6.00 8.95
CA ASP A 55 12.30 5.26 8.90
C ASP A 55 12.13 3.86 8.28
N ASP A 56 10.97 3.25 8.48
CA ASP A 56 10.70 1.86 8.07
C ASP A 56 9.20 1.67 7.88
N VAL A 57 8.80 1.12 6.74
CA VAL A 57 7.42 0.77 6.44
C VAL A 57 7.38 -0.71 6.04
N LYS A 58 6.65 -1.53 6.79
CA LYS A 58 6.47 -2.96 6.52
C LYS A 58 5.08 -3.25 6.00
N VAL A 59 5.02 -4.08 4.97
CA VAL A 59 3.78 -4.48 4.32
C VAL A 59 3.36 -5.88 4.77
N GLY A 60 2.06 -6.03 5.03
CA GLY A 60 1.39 -7.32 5.16
C GLY A 60 0.14 -7.35 4.27
N ILE A 61 -0.16 -8.47 3.65
CA ILE A 61 -1.32 -8.64 2.79
C ILE A 61 -2.27 -9.65 3.42
N GLY A 62 -3.51 -9.21 3.74
CA GLY A 62 -4.54 -10.11 4.30
C GLY A 62 -4.22 -10.66 5.69
N ARG A 63 -3.36 -10.01 6.46
CA ARG A 63 -2.91 -10.51 7.77
C ARG A 63 -3.83 -10.12 8.92
N VAL A 64 -4.42 -8.94 8.88
CA VAL A 64 -5.39 -8.46 9.89
C VAL A 64 -6.82 -8.69 9.41
N ALA A 65 -7.10 -8.34 8.15
CA ALA A 65 -8.38 -8.62 7.50
C ALA A 65 -8.12 -9.17 6.10
N SER A 66 -8.93 -10.11 5.66
CA SER A 66 -8.71 -10.89 4.42
C SER A 66 -8.77 -10.06 3.13
N ASP A 67 -9.32 -8.86 3.18
CA ASP A 67 -9.50 -7.93 2.06
C ASP A 67 -8.62 -6.67 2.19
N ARG A 68 -7.71 -6.62 3.17
CA ARG A 68 -6.92 -5.42 3.45
C ARG A 68 -5.41 -5.68 3.38
N VAL A 69 -4.69 -4.66 3.01
CA VAL A 69 -3.25 -4.55 3.14
C VAL A 69 -2.94 -3.84 4.45
N ASN A 70 -1.96 -4.33 5.18
CA ASN A 70 -1.48 -3.75 6.43
C ASN A 70 -0.17 -3.03 6.19
N LEU A 71 0.01 -1.88 6.84
CA LEU A 71 1.21 -1.06 6.78
C LEU A 71 1.64 -0.74 8.22
N ASP A 72 2.77 -1.29 8.63
CA ASP A 72 3.40 -0.95 9.90
C ASP A 72 4.53 0.04 9.64
N ALA A 73 4.46 1.21 10.26
CA ALA A 73 5.40 2.29 10.03
C ALA A 73 6.05 2.76 11.32
N ASN A 74 7.38 2.93 11.30
CA ASN A 74 8.12 3.64 12.32
C ASN A 74 8.40 5.05 11.80
N ALA A 75 8.13 6.06 12.62
CA ALA A 75 8.38 7.45 12.27
C ALA A 75 9.03 8.21 13.43
N LYS A 76 9.87 9.17 13.07
CA LYS A 76 10.44 10.15 13.99
C LYS A 76 9.90 11.52 13.65
N ALA A 77 9.44 12.23 14.65
CA ALA A 77 9.02 13.61 14.51
C ALA A 77 9.89 14.53 15.36
N LYS A 78 10.46 15.55 14.72
CA LYS A 78 11.13 16.63 15.43
C LYS A 78 10.20 17.83 15.52
N VAL A 79 9.65 18.05 16.70
CA VAL A 79 8.67 19.10 16.96
C VAL A 79 9.37 20.35 17.49
N GLN A 80 9.09 21.49 16.86
CA GLN A 80 9.60 22.81 17.25
C GLN A 80 8.43 23.75 17.49
N ILE A 81 8.37 24.27 18.73
CA ILE A 81 7.41 25.32 19.12
C ILE A 81 8.23 26.58 19.43
N SER A 82 7.76 27.73 18.96
CA SER A 82 8.45 29.02 19.20
C SER A 82 8.66 29.26 20.69
N GLY A 83 9.89 29.61 21.07
CA GLY A 83 10.26 29.85 22.48
C GLY A 83 10.48 28.58 23.32
N GLN A 84 10.39 27.39 22.73
CA GLN A 84 10.65 26.13 23.43
C GLN A 84 11.80 25.33 22.75
N PRO A 85 12.50 24.48 23.52
CA PRO A 85 13.47 23.57 22.91
C PRO A 85 12.76 22.56 22.01
N SER A 86 13.43 22.17 20.93
CA SER A 86 12.99 21.10 20.05
C SER A 86 12.84 19.79 20.81
N ARG A 87 11.79 19.02 20.50
CA ARG A 87 11.55 17.68 21.07
C ARG A 87 11.49 16.64 19.98
N GLU A 88 12.08 15.49 20.24
CA GLU A 88 11.99 14.32 19.37
C GLU A 88 10.91 13.38 19.91
N ILE A 89 10.13 12.83 19.00
CA ILE A 89 9.01 11.94 19.27
C ILE A 89 9.17 10.75 18.34
N ASP A 90 9.23 9.56 18.90
CA ASP A 90 9.17 8.31 18.16
C ASP A 90 7.73 7.81 18.10
N MET A 91 7.32 7.38 16.93
CA MET A 91 5.97 6.86 16.69
C MET A 91 6.03 5.52 16.00
N LYS A 92 5.21 4.57 16.46
CA LYS A 92 4.93 3.32 15.76
C LYS A 92 3.46 3.32 15.42
N MET A 93 3.18 3.15 14.15
CA MET A 93 1.83 3.23 13.60
C MET A 93 1.53 1.99 12.79
N SER A 94 0.32 1.45 12.97
CA SER A 94 -0.20 0.38 12.15
C SER A 94 -1.45 0.87 11.44
N PHE A 95 -1.51 0.63 10.14
CA PHE A 95 -2.64 0.98 9.30
C PHE A 95 -3.15 -0.25 8.57
N SER A 96 -4.42 -0.21 8.18
CA SER A 96 -4.99 -1.11 7.20
C SER A 96 -5.68 -0.33 6.10
N ALA A 97 -5.68 -0.86 4.88
CA ALA A 97 -6.28 -0.19 3.73
C ALA A 97 -6.77 -1.22 2.70
N ILE A 98 -7.75 -0.85 1.90
CA ILE A 98 -8.27 -1.69 0.83
C ILE A 98 -7.45 -1.44 -0.44
N PRO A 99 -6.77 -2.44 -1.01
CA PRO A 99 -6.08 -2.30 -2.28
C PRO A 99 -7.07 -2.25 -3.45
N TYR A 100 -6.75 -1.51 -4.49
CA TYR A 100 -7.48 -1.53 -5.75
C TYR A 100 -6.51 -1.37 -6.91
N TYR A 101 -6.88 -1.93 -8.05
CA TYR A 101 -6.10 -1.82 -9.26
C TYR A 101 -6.63 -0.67 -10.11
N ASP A 102 -5.74 0.22 -10.53
CA ASP A 102 -6.01 1.26 -11.51
C ASP A 102 -5.43 0.82 -12.87
N LYS A 103 -6.30 0.56 -13.82
CA LYS A 103 -5.91 0.06 -15.14
C LYS A 103 -5.24 1.13 -16.01
N GLU A 104 -5.57 2.41 -15.81
CA GLU A 104 -5.01 3.53 -16.59
C GLU A 104 -3.57 3.76 -16.19
N GLU A 105 -3.30 3.68 -14.89
CA GLU A 105 -1.96 3.77 -14.32
C GLU A 105 -1.17 2.46 -14.40
N GLY A 106 -1.85 1.31 -14.58
CA GLY A 106 -1.24 0.00 -14.50
C GLY A 106 -0.64 -0.27 -13.11
N ALA A 107 -1.33 0.14 -12.06
CA ALA A 107 -0.77 0.16 -10.72
C ALA A 107 -1.79 -0.20 -9.66
N ILE A 108 -1.29 -0.67 -8.51
CA ILE A 108 -2.10 -0.96 -7.33
C ILE A 108 -1.98 0.22 -6.38
N PHE A 109 -3.13 0.79 -6.02
CA PHE A 109 -3.28 1.84 -5.03
C PHE A 109 -4.03 1.30 -3.81
N ILE A 110 -4.11 2.11 -2.76
CA ILE A 110 -4.89 1.83 -1.56
C ILE A 110 -5.92 2.94 -1.31
N LYS A 111 -7.02 2.56 -0.71
CA LYS A 111 -8.10 3.45 -0.27
C LYS A 111 -8.62 3.06 1.10
N GLN A 112 -9.43 3.91 1.71
CA GLN A 112 -10.04 3.66 3.02
C GLN A 112 -8.98 3.26 4.07
N LEU A 113 -7.96 4.13 4.21
CA LEU A 113 -6.93 3.97 5.23
C LEU A 113 -7.55 4.08 6.63
N GLU A 114 -7.32 3.08 7.45
CA GLU A 114 -7.72 3.04 8.85
C GLU A 114 -6.47 2.88 9.72
N MET A 115 -6.39 3.64 10.80
CA MET A 115 -5.32 3.47 11.78
C MET A 115 -5.75 2.44 12.82
N GLU A 116 -5.00 1.36 12.91
CA GLU A 116 -5.24 0.25 13.84
C GLU A 116 -4.56 0.50 15.19
N ASN A 117 -3.33 1.00 15.15
CA ASN A 117 -2.55 1.29 16.36
C ASN A 117 -1.67 2.53 16.20
N LEU A 118 -1.44 3.21 17.33
CA LEU A 118 -0.51 4.32 17.47
C LEU A 118 0.17 4.25 18.84
N ASP A 119 1.46 3.96 18.84
CA ASP A 119 2.34 4.05 20.01
C ASP A 119 3.25 5.26 19.87
N VAL A 120 3.37 6.04 20.93
CA VAL A 120 4.17 7.27 20.95
C VAL A 120 5.12 7.26 22.12
N SER A 121 6.36 7.64 21.87
CA SER A 121 7.40 7.79 22.89
C SER A 121 7.98 9.21 22.84
N PRO A 122 8.10 9.90 23.98
CA PRO A 122 7.74 9.42 25.33
C PRO A 122 6.22 9.34 25.58
N PRO A 123 5.78 8.41 26.45
CA PRO A 123 4.35 8.12 26.67
C PRO A 123 3.50 9.30 27.10
N GLU A 124 4.08 10.29 27.78
CA GLU A 124 3.40 11.49 28.23
C GLU A 124 2.82 12.29 27.06
N ILE A 125 3.46 12.22 25.89
CA ILE A 125 2.97 12.87 24.68
C ILE A 125 1.77 12.12 24.12
N GLY A 126 1.79 10.80 24.17
CA GLY A 126 0.70 9.94 23.72
C GLY A 126 -0.63 10.24 24.42
N MET A 127 -0.60 10.62 25.69
CA MET A 127 -1.80 10.97 26.45
C MET A 127 -2.53 12.21 25.90
N PHE A 128 -1.84 13.10 25.21
CA PHE A 128 -2.42 14.29 24.59
C PHE A 128 -2.93 14.03 23.16
N LEU A 129 -2.54 12.92 22.54
CA LEU A 129 -2.95 12.54 21.20
C LEU A 129 -4.34 11.87 21.21
N THR A 130 -5.34 12.68 21.48
CA THR A 130 -6.74 12.25 21.49
C THR A 130 -7.27 12.07 20.06
N LYS A 131 -8.34 11.28 19.92
CA LYS A 131 -8.98 11.00 18.63
C LYS A 131 -9.26 12.26 17.77
N PRO A 132 -9.74 13.41 18.34
CA PRO A 132 -9.92 14.63 17.57
C PRO A 132 -8.62 15.23 16.99
N ILE A 133 -7.47 14.97 17.60
CA ILE A 133 -6.16 15.46 17.14
C ILE A 133 -5.58 14.50 16.09
N VAL A 134 -5.72 13.21 16.31
CA VAL A 134 -5.14 12.16 15.47
C VAL A 134 -5.92 11.98 14.17
N SER A 135 -7.24 12.04 14.21
CA SER A 135 -8.10 11.76 13.04
C SER A 135 -7.82 12.66 11.83
N PRO A 136 -7.63 14.00 11.96
CA PRO A 136 -7.25 14.83 10.82
C PRO A 136 -5.88 14.47 10.22
N VAL A 137 -4.93 14.06 11.07
CA VAL A 137 -3.59 13.64 10.62
C VAL A 137 -3.68 12.34 9.83
N VAL A 138 -4.44 11.37 10.32
CA VAL A 138 -4.68 10.09 9.59
C VAL A 138 -5.38 10.34 8.26
N SER A 139 -6.38 11.23 8.23
CA SER A 139 -7.06 11.60 6.99
C SER A 139 -6.11 12.22 5.96
N LEU A 140 -5.24 13.11 6.41
CA LEU A 140 -4.23 13.73 5.55
C LEU A 140 -3.21 12.69 5.03
N ILE A 141 -2.75 11.79 5.89
CA ILE A 141 -1.87 10.68 5.48
C ILE A 141 -2.60 9.80 4.45
N GLY A 142 -3.86 9.46 4.71
CA GLY A 142 -4.69 8.69 3.80
C GLY A 142 -4.82 9.34 2.42
N GLU A 143 -5.04 10.64 2.36
CA GLU A 143 -5.08 11.41 1.11
C GLU A 143 -3.74 11.37 0.37
N LEU A 144 -2.63 11.57 1.08
CA LEU A 144 -1.29 11.53 0.49
C LEU A 144 -0.92 10.14 -0.06
N ILE A 145 -1.26 9.08 0.68
CA ILE A 145 -0.94 7.70 0.28
C ILE A 145 -1.86 7.24 -0.85
N SER A 146 -3.13 7.64 -0.85
CA SER A 146 -4.07 7.27 -1.92
C SER A 146 -3.69 7.80 -3.31
N THR A 147 -2.83 8.80 -3.37
CA THR A 147 -2.33 9.38 -4.64
C THR A 147 -1.05 8.69 -5.16
N ARG A 148 -0.50 7.73 -4.43
CA ARG A 148 0.72 7.01 -4.81
C ARG A 148 0.46 5.52 -4.88
N PRO A 149 0.95 4.83 -5.91
CA PRO A 149 0.82 3.38 -5.98
C PRO A 149 1.67 2.70 -4.90
N ILE A 150 1.17 1.59 -4.38
CA ILE A 150 1.95 0.66 -3.55
C ILE A 150 2.67 -0.40 -4.36
N TYR A 151 2.30 -0.53 -5.64
CA TYR A 151 2.96 -1.39 -6.61
C TYR A 151 2.60 -0.93 -8.03
N ARG A 152 3.57 -0.95 -8.94
CA ARG A 152 3.35 -0.65 -10.36
C ARG A 152 3.74 -1.87 -11.20
N LEU A 153 2.85 -2.25 -12.12
CA LEU A 153 3.11 -3.32 -13.05
C LEU A 153 4.15 -2.86 -14.09
N ASP A 154 5.04 -3.78 -14.46
CA ASP A 154 6.03 -3.54 -15.49
C ASP A 154 5.38 -3.59 -16.89
N ASP A 155 5.68 -2.63 -17.75
CA ASP A 155 5.16 -2.56 -19.11
C ASP A 155 5.80 -3.59 -20.05
N ASP A 156 6.99 -4.07 -19.71
CA ASP A 156 7.74 -5.02 -20.51
C ASP A 156 7.24 -6.48 -20.35
N ASP A 157 6.41 -6.77 -19.33
CA ASP A 157 5.78 -8.08 -19.17
C ASP A 157 4.47 -8.16 -19.96
N PHE A 158 4.40 -9.10 -20.91
CA PHE A 158 3.21 -9.34 -21.73
C PHE A 158 1.94 -9.59 -20.92
N LYS A 159 2.04 -10.30 -19.79
CA LYS A 159 0.89 -10.54 -18.89
C LYS A 159 0.41 -9.25 -18.26
N GLN A 160 1.32 -8.38 -17.86
CA GLN A 160 1.01 -7.09 -17.28
C GLN A 160 0.39 -6.15 -18.31
N SER A 161 0.83 -6.20 -19.56
CA SER A 161 0.20 -5.47 -20.68
C SER A 161 -1.25 -5.90 -20.92
N LEU A 162 -1.56 -7.21 -20.79
CA LEU A 162 -2.93 -7.70 -20.88
C LEU A 162 -3.82 -7.18 -19.76
N LEU A 163 -3.31 -7.14 -18.53
CA LEU A 163 -4.05 -6.62 -17.38
C LEU A 163 -4.42 -5.14 -17.55
N LYS A 164 -3.58 -4.34 -18.18
CA LYS A 164 -3.87 -2.93 -18.50
C LYS A 164 -5.00 -2.76 -19.51
N SER A 165 -5.23 -3.74 -20.38
CA SER A 165 -6.27 -3.68 -21.42
C SER A 165 -7.63 -4.22 -20.97
N ALA A 166 -7.68 -5.00 -19.89
CA ALA A 166 -8.87 -5.67 -19.36
C ALA A 166 -9.58 -4.84 -18.26
N LYS A 167 -10.62 -5.43 -17.67
CA LYS A 167 -11.25 -4.96 -16.42
C LYS A 167 -10.98 -6.01 -15.32
N PRO A 168 -9.76 -6.09 -14.83
CA PRO A 168 -9.40 -7.12 -13.88
C PRO A 168 -10.07 -6.89 -12.53
N GLU A 169 -10.36 -7.99 -11.84
CA GLU A 169 -10.77 -7.99 -10.45
C GLU A 169 -9.55 -8.18 -9.54
N LEU A 170 -9.45 -7.39 -8.48
CA LEU A 170 -8.38 -7.53 -7.50
C LEU A 170 -8.91 -8.27 -6.28
N LEU A 171 -8.24 -9.36 -5.93
CA LEU A 171 -8.56 -10.22 -4.79
C LEU A 171 -7.32 -10.42 -3.92
N ILE A 172 -7.52 -10.65 -2.62
CA ILE A 172 -6.47 -11.11 -1.72
C ILE A 172 -6.65 -12.60 -1.46
N LYS A 173 -5.62 -13.39 -1.78
CA LYS A 173 -5.60 -14.85 -1.56
C LYS A 173 -4.23 -15.29 -1.05
N GLY A 174 -4.17 -15.95 0.11
CA GLY A 174 -2.94 -16.54 0.63
C GLY A 174 -1.80 -15.54 0.82
N ASN A 175 -2.09 -14.37 1.41
CA ASN A 175 -1.15 -13.26 1.64
C ASN A 175 -0.52 -12.68 0.35
N LYS A 176 -1.31 -12.68 -0.71
CA LYS A 176 -0.93 -12.13 -2.02
C LYS A 176 -2.10 -11.35 -2.61
N ILE A 177 -1.79 -10.35 -3.39
CA ILE A 177 -2.76 -9.69 -4.24
C ILE A 177 -2.82 -10.47 -5.55
N VAL A 178 -4.01 -10.89 -5.96
CA VAL A 178 -4.28 -11.57 -7.22
C VAL A 178 -5.11 -10.64 -8.08
N ILE A 179 -4.61 -10.33 -9.27
CA ILE A 179 -5.32 -9.57 -10.28
C ILE A 179 -5.79 -10.59 -11.31
N ASP A 180 -7.11 -10.81 -11.39
CA ASP A 180 -7.75 -11.84 -12.21
C ASP A 180 -8.44 -11.19 -13.42
N LEU A 181 -8.35 -11.83 -14.61
CA LEU A 181 -8.88 -11.35 -15.89
C LEU A 181 -10.21 -11.99 -16.23
#